data_a0fb586d76d98d92d15dcab8de4755eb
#
_entry.id   a0fb586d76d98d92d15dcab8de4755eb
#
_cell.length_a   1.000
_cell.length_b   1.000
_cell.length_c   1.000
_cell.angle_alpha   90.00
_cell.angle_beta   90.00
_cell.angle_gamma   90.00
#
_symmetry.space_group_name_H-M   'P 1'
#
loop_
_entity.id
_entity.type
_entity.pdbx_description
1 polymer ?
#
loop_
_entity_poly.entity_id
_entity_poly.type
_entity_poly.pdbx_seq_one_letter_code
_entity_poly.pdbx_strand_id
1 'polypeptide(L)'
;EFRRVLFRSDTSIPTTLAQITSQTTRDTTPIISGVITAALASGQYVEVVINGKTYTSTLDASGNWSVGVPAADVTALGSGAQTITASVSDRAGNSDDASRTVTVSLSAPVISINTIAGDDVINATEKGSDLTLSGTSDQPVNTAITVTLNGQNYTTTTDASGNWSVTVPALAVTALGQANYTVTAAVTNSIGNSNTASHNVLVDSALPGVTINLVATDDIINAAEAGVAQTISGQVTGAEDGDTITITLGGNTYTATVGSNLTWSVSVPAADIQALGNGDLTVSASVTNQNGNTGSGTRDITIDANLPGLRVDTVAGDDVVNIIEHGQALVITGSSSDLAAGSNVTLTINGQTYVAAVLADGSWSVGVPAVDVSAWPAGTVNIAVSGESSAENPVSITHPVMVDLTPAAITINTIATDDVINAAEKGADLTLSGTTTNVEPGQTVTVTFGGKNYTASVASDGSW
;
A
#
# COMPACT_ATOMS: atom_id res chain seq x y z
N GLU A 1 41.84 -116.88 -11.89
CA GLU A 1 42.24 -115.73 -12.70
C GLU A 1 41.99 -114.48 -11.97
N PHE A 2 43.02 -113.84 -11.46
CA PHE A 2 42.93 -112.45 -10.93
C PHE A 2 42.98 -111.50 -12.07
N ARG A 3 41.87 -110.90 -12.47
CA ARG A 3 41.83 -109.71 -13.33
C ARG A 3 42.36 -108.50 -12.57
N ARG A 4 43.53 -108.10 -12.93
CA ARG A 4 44.16 -106.82 -12.55
C ARG A 4 43.29 -105.67 -13.08
N VAL A 5 42.53 -105.04 -12.18
CA VAL A 5 41.90 -103.80 -12.48
C VAL A 5 42.98 -102.74 -12.47
N LEU A 6 43.32 -102.23 -13.65
CA LEU A 6 44.17 -101.06 -13.79
C LEU A 6 43.36 -99.84 -13.40
N PHE A 7 43.69 -99.37 -12.21
CA PHE A 7 43.26 -97.98 -11.91
C PHE A 7 44.07 -97.09 -12.80
N ARG A 8 43.41 -96.46 -13.79
CA ARG A 8 43.97 -95.25 -14.45
C ARG A 8 43.83 -94.10 -13.49
N SER A 9 44.87 -93.49 -13.03
CA SER A 9 44.91 -92.25 -12.37
C SER A 9 44.55 -91.17 -13.42
N ASP A 10 43.39 -90.61 -13.34
CA ASP A 10 43.03 -89.47 -14.12
C ASP A 10 43.47 -88.24 -13.36
N THR A 11 44.48 -87.54 -13.83
CA THR A 11 45.09 -86.35 -13.28
C THR A 11 44.77 -85.13 -14.17
N SER A 12 43.91 -85.28 -15.17
CA SER A 12 43.54 -84.20 -16.05
C SER A 12 42.52 -83.28 -15.35
N ILE A 13 42.94 -82.09 -15.05
CA ILE A 13 42.04 -81.01 -14.54
C ILE A 13 41.08 -80.59 -15.67
N PRO A 14 39.77 -80.44 -15.44
CA PRO A 14 38.87 -79.92 -16.44
C PRO A 14 39.37 -78.53 -16.86
N THR A 15 39.89 -78.43 -18.07
CA THR A 15 40.52 -77.20 -18.53
C THR A 15 39.50 -76.11 -18.88
N THR A 16 39.66 -74.99 -18.20
CA THR A 16 39.15 -73.62 -18.43
C THR A 16 37.65 -73.41 -18.27
N LEU A 17 37.28 -72.94 -17.09
CA LEU A 17 36.11 -72.08 -16.90
C LEU A 17 36.37 -70.77 -17.67
N ALA A 18 35.84 -70.68 -18.88
CA ALA A 18 35.90 -69.45 -19.63
C ALA A 18 34.79 -68.53 -19.19
N GLN A 19 35.17 -67.46 -18.55
CA GLN A 19 34.46 -66.19 -18.30
C GLN A 19 33.02 -66.29 -17.78
N ILE A 20 32.84 -65.82 -16.57
CA ILE A 20 31.56 -65.31 -16.07
C ILE A 20 31.26 -64.04 -16.87
N THR A 21 30.15 -64.02 -17.63
CA THR A 21 29.78 -62.90 -18.46
C THR A 21 29.40 -61.69 -17.57
N SER A 22 29.98 -60.51 -17.83
CA SER A 22 29.65 -59.33 -17.04
C SER A 22 28.28 -58.81 -17.40
N GLN A 23 27.44 -58.64 -16.42
CA GLN A 23 26.19 -57.82 -16.56
C GLN A 23 26.20 -56.74 -15.52
N THR A 24 26.01 -55.49 -15.98
CA THR A 24 25.52 -54.39 -15.15
C THR A 24 24.02 -54.58 -15.14
N THR A 25 23.45 -55.04 -14.06
CA THR A 25 22.03 -55.37 -14.06
C THR A 25 21.27 -54.56 -13.03
N ARG A 26 20.12 -54.03 -13.44
CA ARG A 26 19.03 -53.55 -12.58
C ARG A 26 18.05 -54.66 -12.31
N ASP A 27 18.34 -55.88 -12.80
CA ASP A 27 17.49 -57.06 -12.66
C ASP A 27 17.50 -57.53 -11.21
N THR A 28 16.33 -57.68 -10.63
CA THR A 28 16.15 -58.22 -9.27
C THR A 28 16.34 -59.76 -9.24
N THR A 29 16.47 -60.37 -10.42
CA THR A 29 16.69 -61.84 -10.58
C THR A 29 17.77 -62.10 -11.64
N PRO A 30 19.03 -61.64 -11.45
CA PRO A 30 20.05 -61.73 -12.47
C PRO A 30 20.42 -63.17 -12.81
N ILE A 31 20.70 -63.39 -14.08
CA ILE A 31 21.20 -64.68 -14.54
C ILE A 31 22.72 -64.59 -14.62
N ILE A 32 23.42 -65.45 -13.90
CA ILE A 32 24.86 -65.63 -13.99
C ILE A 32 25.15 -66.76 -14.95
N SER A 33 25.97 -66.53 -15.92
CA SER A 33 26.27 -67.49 -16.96
C SER A 33 27.75 -67.55 -17.30
N GLY A 34 28.15 -68.65 -17.92
CA GLY A 34 29.48 -68.84 -18.41
C GLY A 34 29.57 -70.00 -19.40
N VAL A 35 30.78 -70.33 -19.84
CA VAL A 35 31.04 -71.44 -20.78
C VAL A 35 32.16 -72.28 -20.22
N ILE A 36 32.02 -73.57 -20.36
CA ILE A 36 33.09 -74.59 -20.12
C ILE A 36 33.50 -75.21 -21.49
N THR A 37 34.74 -75.18 -21.82
CA THR A 37 35.26 -75.73 -23.10
C THR A 37 35.54 -77.24 -23.04
N ALA A 38 35.57 -77.84 -21.86
CA ALA A 38 35.75 -79.27 -21.66
C ALA A 38 34.38 -79.97 -21.53
N ALA A 39 34.26 -81.16 -22.13
CA ALA A 39 33.04 -81.96 -21.98
C ALA A 39 32.98 -82.54 -20.58
N LEU A 40 31.94 -82.20 -19.82
CA LEU A 40 31.68 -82.83 -18.56
C LEU A 40 30.99 -84.19 -18.74
N ALA A 41 31.32 -85.15 -17.91
CA ALA A 41 30.65 -86.45 -17.88
C ALA A 41 29.18 -86.32 -17.41
N SER A 42 28.35 -87.30 -17.84
CA SER A 42 26.93 -87.31 -17.42
C SER A 42 26.80 -87.30 -15.90
N GLY A 43 25.98 -86.31 -15.40
CA GLY A 43 25.69 -86.10 -13.96
C GLY A 43 26.60 -85.12 -13.25
N GLN A 44 27.56 -84.51 -13.96
CA GLN A 44 28.36 -83.40 -13.43
C GLN A 44 27.65 -82.08 -13.67
N TYR A 45 27.87 -81.12 -12.76
CA TYR A 45 27.27 -79.80 -12.75
C TYR A 45 28.30 -78.71 -12.41
N VAL A 46 27.96 -77.47 -12.74
CA VAL A 46 28.70 -76.31 -12.28
C VAL A 46 28.08 -75.83 -10.97
N GLU A 47 28.92 -75.62 -9.99
CA GLU A 47 28.58 -75.06 -8.71
C GLU A 47 28.93 -73.59 -8.69
N VAL A 48 27.96 -72.71 -8.42
CA VAL A 48 28.16 -71.24 -8.40
C VAL A 48 27.89 -70.75 -6.98
N VAL A 49 28.90 -70.13 -6.37
CA VAL A 49 28.79 -69.59 -5.01
C VAL A 49 28.74 -68.06 -5.06
N ILE A 50 27.72 -67.51 -4.43
CA ILE A 50 27.52 -66.05 -4.29
C ILE A 50 27.09 -65.78 -2.85
N ASN A 51 27.80 -64.89 -2.16
CA ASN A 51 27.48 -64.55 -0.75
C ASN A 51 27.26 -65.79 0.14
N GLY A 52 28.10 -66.83 -0.06
CA GLY A 52 28.02 -68.04 0.72
C GLY A 52 26.85 -69.00 0.38
N LYS A 53 26.02 -68.67 -0.61
CA LYS A 53 24.96 -69.53 -1.14
C LYS A 53 25.45 -70.24 -2.40
N THR A 54 25.13 -71.52 -2.50
CA THR A 54 25.49 -72.39 -3.62
C THR A 54 24.30 -72.62 -4.54
N TYR A 55 24.52 -72.45 -5.84
CA TYR A 55 23.59 -72.70 -6.94
C TYR A 55 24.22 -73.70 -7.88
N THR A 56 23.45 -74.55 -8.51
CA THR A 56 23.96 -75.56 -9.44
C THR A 56 23.34 -75.41 -10.82
N SER A 57 24.11 -75.64 -11.85
CA SER A 57 23.68 -75.64 -13.25
C SER A 57 24.25 -76.83 -13.97
N THR A 58 23.47 -77.37 -14.90
CA THR A 58 23.97 -78.38 -15.90
C THR A 58 24.43 -77.62 -17.14
N LEU A 59 25.30 -78.26 -17.95
CA LEU A 59 25.72 -77.71 -19.23
C LEU A 59 24.70 -77.99 -20.34
N ASP A 60 24.54 -77.05 -21.27
CA ASP A 60 23.91 -77.32 -22.56
C ASP A 60 24.84 -78.07 -23.49
N ALA A 61 24.36 -78.39 -24.72
CA ALA A 61 25.13 -79.11 -25.71
C ALA A 61 26.34 -78.32 -26.22
N SER A 62 26.43 -77.01 -25.98
CA SER A 62 27.51 -76.14 -26.38
C SER A 62 28.49 -75.79 -25.25
N GLY A 63 28.28 -76.39 -24.05
CA GLY A 63 29.10 -76.11 -22.89
C GLY A 63 28.73 -74.85 -22.12
N ASN A 64 27.57 -74.22 -22.41
CA ASN A 64 27.07 -73.05 -21.64
C ASN A 64 26.38 -73.53 -20.36
N TRP A 65 26.54 -72.75 -19.34
CA TRP A 65 25.81 -72.91 -18.07
C TRP A 65 25.18 -71.58 -17.65
N SER A 66 24.08 -71.60 -16.90
CA SER A 66 23.44 -70.40 -16.34
C SER A 66 22.72 -70.74 -15.04
N VAL A 67 22.77 -69.76 -14.14
CA VAL A 67 22.08 -69.82 -12.83
C VAL A 67 21.30 -68.55 -12.64
N GLY A 68 20.01 -68.67 -12.40
CA GLY A 68 19.16 -67.56 -11.93
C GLY A 68 19.35 -67.32 -10.44
N VAL A 69 19.66 -66.11 -10.02
CA VAL A 69 19.76 -65.73 -8.60
C VAL A 69 18.41 -65.22 -8.14
N PRO A 70 17.74 -65.82 -7.14
CA PRO A 70 16.47 -65.35 -6.65
C PRO A 70 16.54 -63.94 -6.07
N ALA A 71 15.49 -63.14 -6.23
CA ALA A 71 15.41 -61.77 -5.75
C ALA A 71 15.71 -61.61 -4.24
N ALA A 72 15.30 -62.56 -3.42
CA ALA A 72 15.62 -62.57 -1.99
C ALA A 72 17.10 -62.64 -1.70
N ASP A 73 17.85 -63.41 -2.53
CA ASP A 73 19.29 -63.59 -2.39
C ASP A 73 20.08 -62.37 -2.91
N VAL A 74 19.56 -61.71 -3.98
CA VAL A 74 20.10 -60.46 -4.46
C VAL A 74 19.91 -59.35 -3.43
N THR A 75 18.74 -59.27 -2.80
CA THR A 75 18.46 -58.31 -1.75
C THR A 75 19.35 -58.50 -0.50
N ALA A 76 19.78 -59.73 -0.24
CA ALA A 76 20.68 -60.04 0.86
C ALA A 76 22.16 -59.69 0.60
N LEU A 77 22.50 -59.28 -0.63
CA LEU A 77 23.85 -58.80 -0.93
C LEU A 77 24.08 -57.44 -0.26
N GLY A 78 25.14 -57.34 0.52
CA GLY A 78 25.57 -56.06 1.10
C GLY A 78 26.28 -55.18 0.05
N SER A 79 26.35 -53.87 0.33
CA SER A 79 27.15 -52.93 -0.49
C SER A 79 28.64 -53.38 -0.48
N GLY A 80 29.32 -53.19 -1.62
CA GLY A 80 30.72 -53.47 -1.79
C GLY A 80 31.00 -54.58 -2.77
N ALA A 81 32.24 -55.03 -2.80
CA ALA A 81 32.71 -56.08 -3.69
C ALA A 81 32.18 -57.47 -3.26
N GLN A 82 31.47 -58.11 -4.15
CA GLN A 82 30.97 -59.46 -3.99
C GLN A 82 31.71 -60.39 -4.97
N THR A 83 32.29 -61.46 -4.46
CA THR A 83 32.95 -62.45 -5.32
C THR A 83 31.97 -63.55 -5.69
N ILE A 84 31.84 -63.79 -6.98
CA ILE A 84 31.12 -64.91 -7.55
C ILE A 84 32.20 -65.94 -7.92
N THR A 85 32.09 -67.15 -7.41
CA THR A 85 32.96 -68.28 -7.74
C THR A 85 32.13 -69.34 -8.44
N ALA A 86 32.59 -69.80 -9.58
CA ALA A 86 32.03 -70.97 -10.26
C ALA A 86 33.08 -72.09 -10.29
N SER A 87 32.70 -73.26 -9.84
CA SER A 87 33.57 -74.42 -9.78
C SER A 87 32.95 -75.61 -10.52
N VAL A 88 33.79 -76.39 -11.09
CA VAL A 88 33.43 -77.67 -11.72
C VAL A 88 34.40 -78.78 -11.31
N SER A 89 33.87 -79.98 -11.07
CA SER A 89 34.67 -81.14 -10.72
C SER A 89 34.47 -82.28 -11.76
N ASP A 90 35.53 -82.99 -12.09
CA ASP A 90 35.42 -84.21 -12.87
C ASP A 90 35.03 -85.41 -12.01
N ARG A 91 34.77 -86.53 -12.61
CA ARG A 91 34.38 -87.76 -11.94
C ARG A 91 35.48 -88.38 -11.05
N ALA A 92 36.72 -87.96 -11.26
CA ALA A 92 37.87 -88.37 -10.46
C ALA A 92 38.05 -87.48 -9.21
N GLY A 93 37.31 -86.36 -9.11
CA GLY A 93 37.41 -85.37 -8.04
C GLY A 93 38.39 -84.24 -8.33
N ASN A 94 38.96 -84.16 -9.57
CA ASN A 94 39.74 -82.97 -9.93
C ASN A 94 38.83 -81.81 -10.19
N SER A 95 39.16 -80.63 -9.66
CA SER A 95 38.31 -79.39 -9.77
C SER A 95 39.11 -78.25 -10.41
N ASP A 96 38.33 -77.38 -11.08
CA ASP A 96 38.79 -76.10 -11.57
C ASP A 96 37.77 -75.03 -11.18
N ASP A 97 38.22 -73.79 -10.92
CA ASP A 97 37.35 -72.71 -10.51
C ASP A 97 37.68 -71.40 -11.26
N ALA A 98 36.66 -70.59 -11.44
CA ALA A 98 36.80 -69.22 -11.94
C ALA A 98 36.06 -68.27 -10.97
N SER A 99 36.63 -67.11 -10.76
CA SER A 99 36.01 -66.11 -9.92
C SER A 99 35.86 -64.75 -10.63
N ARG A 100 34.84 -64.02 -10.28
CA ARG A 100 34.58 -62.68 -10.73
C ARG A 100 34.04 -61.82 -9.61
N THR A 101 34.60 -60.59 -9.47
CA THR A 101 34.09 -59.61 -8.52
C THR A 101 33.03 -58.77 -9.19
N VAL A 102 31.88 -58.65 -8.57
CA VAL A 102 30.83 -57.69 -8.91
C VAL A 102 30.70 -56.69 -7.76
N THR A 103 30.56 -55.43 -8.06
CA THR A 103 30.35 -54.39 -7.04
C THR A 103 28.88 -54.11 -6.90
N VAL A 104 28.35 -54.29 -5.69
CA VAL A 104 27.01 -53.90 -5.30
C VAL A 104 27.07 -52.46 -4.74
N SER A 105 26.40 -51.52 -5.37
CA SER A 105 26.33 -50.16 -4.89
C SER A 105 24.88 -49.80 -4.60
N LEU A 106 24.56 -49.57 -3.32
CA LEU A 106 23.24 -49.22 -2.82
C LEU A 106 23.15 -47.73 -2.45
N SER A 107 24.22 -46.94 -2.68
CA SER A 107 24.24 -45.54 -2.37
C SER A 107 23.31 -44.77 -3.32
N ALA A 108 22.27 -44.21 -2.78
CA ALA A 108 21.44 -43.25 -3.48
C ALA A 108 22.23 -41.95 -3.73
N PRO A 109 22.02 -41.27 -4.86
CA PRO A 109 22.61 -39.97 -5.10
C PRO A 109 22.09 -38.93 -4.09
N VAL A 110 22.90 -37.92 -3.82
CA VAL A 110 22.48 -36.77 -3.00
C VAL A 110 21.95 -35.68 -3.93
N ILE A 111 20.82 -35.08 -3.56
CA ILE A 111 20.23 -33.94 -4.25
C ILE A 111 19.59 -32.99 -3.26
N SER A 112 19.67 -31.69 -3.50
CA SER A 112 19.04 -30.65 -2.72
C SER A 112 18.35 -29.64 -3.62
N ILE A 113 17.42 -28.87 -3.03
CA ILE A 113 16.76 -27.71 -3.64
C ILE A 113 17.10 -26.51 -2.77
N ASN A 114 17.55 -25.42 -3.37
CA ASN A 114 17.82 -24.15 -2.70
C ASN A 114 16.51 -23.42 -2.36
N THR A 115 16.61 -22.37 -1.52
CA THR A 115 15.55 -21.40 -1.28
C THR A 115 14.99 -20.89 -2.61
N ILE A 116 13.67 -20.90 -2.74
CA ILE A 116 12.92 -20.53 -3.94
C ILE A 116 12.51 -19.05 -3.80
N ALA A 117 12.58 -18.28 -4.89
CA ALA A 117 12.22 -16.85 -4.93
C ALA A 117 12.98 -15.97 -3.91
N GLY A 118 13.95 -16.52 -3.19
CA GLY A 118 14.76 -15.80 -2.19
C GLY A 118 14.34 -16.01 -0.75
N ASP A 119 13.05 -16.31 -0.50
CA ASP A 119 12.45 -16.45 0.83
C ASP A 119 11.42 -17.59 0.95
N ASP A 120 11.29 -18.42 -0.08
CA ASP A 120 10.30 -19.49 -0.20
C ASP A 120 8.84 -18.98 -0.32
N VAL A 121 8.67 -17.71 -0.73
CA VAL A 121 7.38 -17.12 -1.05
C VAL A 121 7.41 -16.58 -2.49
N ILE A 122 6.42 -16.89 -3.28
CA ILE A 122 6.19 -16.28 -4.59
C ILE A 122 5.12 -15.20 -4.41
N ASN A 123 5.56 -13.95 -4.30
CA ASN A 123 4.70 -12.80 -4.13
C ASN A 123 4.10 -12.28 -5.46
N ALA A 124 3.31 -11.20 -5.43
CA ALA A 124 2.64 -10.65 -6.61
C ALA A 124 3.60 -10.22 -7.74
N THR A 125 4.77 -9.70 -7.38
CA THR A 125 5.79 -9.26 -8.35
C THR A 125 6.47 -10.45 -9.01
N GLU A 126 6.83 -11.44 -8.23
CA GLU A 126 7.53 -12.65 -8.68
C GLU A 126 6.62 -13.56 -9.48
N LYS A 127 5.34 -13.63 -9.14
CA LYS A 127 4.33 -14.40 -9.85
C LYS A 127 4.18 -13.99 -11.33
N GLY A 128 4.53 -12.76 -11.68
CA GLY A 128 4.54 -12.27 -13.06
C GLY A 128 5.83 -12.53 -13.83
N SER A 129 6.83 -13.18 -13.21
CA SER A 129 8.18 -13.33 -13.75
C SER A 129 8.58 -14.80 -13.91
N ASP A 130 9.63 -15.05 -14.69
CA ASP A 130 10.24 -16.37 -14.74
C ASP A 130 10.83 -16.74 -13.37
N LEU A 131 10.57 -17.97 -12.91
CA LEU A 131 11.07 -18.48 -11.64
C LEU A 131 12.25 -19.42 -11.90
N THR A 132 13.39 -19.16 -11.28
CA THR A 132 14.53 -20.06 -11.30
C THR A 132 14.49 -21.00 -10.10
N LEU A 133 14.38 -22.30 -10.37
CA LEU A 133 14.56 -23.36 -9.38
C LEU A 133 16.00 -23.89 -9.49
N SER A 134 16.70 -24.04 -8.38
CA SER A 134 18.09 -24.46 -8.34
C SER A 134 18.41 -25.35 -7.15
N GLY A 135 19.56 -25.98 -7.19
CA GLY A 135 20.05 -26.81 -6.11
C GLY A 135 21.39 -27.47 -6.43
N THR A 136 21.73 -28.49 -5.65
CA THR A 136 23.00 -29.22 -5.84
C THR A 136 22.76 -30.72 -5.91
N SER A 137 23.69 -31.43 -6.54
CA SER A 137 23.75 -32.89 -6.51
C SER A 137 25.22 -33.33 -6.46
N ASP A 138 25.48 -34.49 -5.88
CA ASP A 138 26.81 -35.14 -5.86
C ASP A 138 27.12 -35.86 -7.16
N GLN A 139 26.22 -35.79 -8.15
CA GLN A 139 26.35 -36.51 -9.39
C GLN A 139 27.28 -35.77 -10.40
N PRO A 140 27.97 -36.53 -11.29
CA PRO A 140 28.81 -35.93 -12.31
C PRO A 140 28.10 -34.92 -13.21
N VAL A 141 28.88 -34.04 -13.84
CA VAL A 141 28.41 -33.08 -14.86
C VAL A 141 27.56 -33.77 -15.93
N ASN A 142 26.54 -33.09 -16.43
CA ASN A 142 25.55 -33.57 -17.39
C ASN A 142 24.64 -34.72 -16.89
N THR A 143 24.55 -34.97 -15.56
CA THR A 143 23.55 -35.89 -15.03
C THR A 143 22.18 -35.21 -15.07
N ALA A 144 21.18 -35.86 -15.63
CA ALA A 144 19.82 -35.32 -15.78
C ALA A 144 19.14 -35.19 -14.45
N ILE A 145 18.52 -34.01 -14.23
CA ILE A 145 17.66 -33.69 -13.11
C ILE A 145 16.25 -33.42 -13.64
N THR A 146 15.24 -34.02 -13.02
CA THR A 146 13.83 -33.71 -13.30
C THR A 146 13.24 -32.98 -12.11
N VAL A 147 12.78 -31.74 -12.33
CA VAL A 147 12.14 -30.91 -11.32
C VAL A 147 10.65 -30.85 -11.61
N THR A 148 9.83 -31.08 -10.60
CA THR A 148 8.36 -31.04 -10.75
C THR A 148 7.80 -29.96 -9.85
N LEU A 149 6.99 -29.07 -10.45
CA LEU A 149 6.19 -28.04 -9.76
C LEU A 149 4.77 -28.12 -10.30
N ASN A 150 3.79 -28.21 -9.42
CA ASN A 150 2.35 -28.26 -9.76
C ASN A 150 2.03 -29.33 -10.85
N GLY A 151 2.68 -30.49 -10.79
CA GLY A 151 2.48 -31.58 -11.74
C GLY A 151 3.16 -31.40 -13.11
N GLN A 152 3.84 -30.28 -13.35
CA GLN A 152 4.63 -30.02 -14.57
C GLN A 152 6.07 -30.35 -14.32
N ASN A 153 6.70 -31.03 -15.30
CA ASN A 153 8.10 -31.42 -15.25
C ASN A 153 8.97 -30.45 -16.06
N TYR A 154 10.07 -30.04 -15.43
CA TYR A 154 11.14 -29.25 -16.03
C TYR A 154 12.43 -30.05 -15.93
N THR A 155 13.23 -30.08 -16.99
CA THR A 155 14.45 -30.89 -17.04
C THR A 155 15.67 -30.00 -17.17
N THR A 156 16.72 -30.38 -16.47
CA THR A 156 18.02 -29.73 -16.53
C THR A 156 19.13 -30.79 -16.30
N THR A 157 20.39 -30.34 -16.22
CA THR A 157 21.52 -31.20 -15.90
C THR A 157 22.43 -30.56 -14.87
N THR A 158 23.23 -31.36 -14.17
CA THR A 158 24.29 -30.89 -13.28
C THR A 158 25.43 -30.23 -14.07
N ASP A 159 25.98 -29.15 -13.51
CA ASP A 159 27.22 -28.51 -13.98
C ASP A 159 28.48 -29.23 -13.42
N ALA A 160 29.68 -28.69 -13.74
CA ALA A 160 30.95 -29.24 -13.27
C ALA A 160 31.16 -29.16 -11.76
N SER A 161 30.41 -28.31 -11.06
CA SER A 161 30.44 -28.11 -9.60
C SER A 161 29.33 -28.91 -8.89
N GLY A 162 28.51 -29.64 -9.64
CA GLY A 162 27.33 -30.33 -9.09
C GLY A 162 26.10 -29.46 -8.88
N ASN A 163 26.11 -28.20 -9.33
CA ASN A 163 24.90 -27.37 -9.25
C ASN A 163 23.98 -27.69 -10.43
N TRP A 164 22.69 -27.43 -10.21
CA TRP A 164 21.68 -27.48 -11.26
C TRP A 164 20.73 -26.28 -11.15
N SER A 165 20.20 -25.84 -12.27
CA SER A 165 19.16 -24.81 -12.31
C SER A 165 18.22 -25.05 -13.48
N VAL A 166 16.96 -24.66 -13.33
CA VAL A 166 15.95 -24.71 -14.37
C VAL A 166 15.02 -23.51 -14.24
N THR A 167 14.59 -22.95 -15.35
CA THR A 167 13.62 -21.84 -15.40
C THR A 167 12.22 -22.39 -15.58
N VAL A 168 11.32 -21.98 -14.70
CA VAL A 168 9.88 -22.12 -14.84
C VAL A 168 9.36 -20.84 -15.50
N PRO A 169 8.77 -20.91 -16.71
CA PRO A 169 8.33 -19.72 -17.43
C PRO A 169 7.23 -18.93 -16.67
N ALA A 170 7.24 -17.60 -16.78
CA ALA A 170 6.30 -16.70 -16.13
C ALA A 170 4.84 -17.11 -16.32
N LEU A 171 4.47 -17.62 -17.48
CA LEU A 171 3.11 -18.12 -17.74
C LEU A 171 2.72 -19.27 -16.81
N ALA A 172 3.65 -20.18 -16.52
CA ALA A 172 3.41 -21.30 -15.62
C ALA A 172 3.37 -20.83 -14.14
N VAL A 173 4.21 -19.85 -13.78
CA VAL A 173 4.19 -19.24 -12.44
C VAL A 173 2.90 -18.47 -12.20
N THR A 174 2.44 -17.69 -13.19
CA THR A 174 1.17 -16.95 -13.14
C THR A 174 -0.04 -17.87 -12.95
N ALA A 175 0.01 -19.08 -13.51
CA ALA A 175 -1.07 -20.07 -13.39
C ALA A 175 -1.14 -20.74 -12.00
N LEU A 176 -0.16 -20.54 -11.12
CA LEU A 176 -0.21 -21.07 -9.75
C LEU A 176 -1.28 -20.32 -8.95
N GLY A 177 -2.14 -21.04 -8.26
CA GLY A 177 -3.10 -20.47 -7.31
C GLY A 177 -2.44 -20.06 -6.00
N GLN A 178 -3.17 -19.36 -5.15
CA GLN A 178 -2.76 -19.04 -3.78
C GLN A 178 -2.74 -20.34 -2.95
N ALA A 179 -1.57 -20.91 -2.71
CA ALA A 179 -1.40 -22.15 -1.96
C ALA A 179 0.06 -22.45 -1.65
N ASN A 180 0.30 -23.42 -0.77
CA ASN A 180 1.59 -24.06 -0.63
C ASN A 180 1.77 -25.12 -1.73
N TYR A 181 2.92 -25.05 -2.42
CA TYR A 181 3.34 -26.03 -3.41
C TYR A 181 4.58 -26.75 -2.92
N THR A 182 4.67 -28.04 -3.23
CA THR A 182 5.89 -28.81 -3.03
C THR A 182 6.61 -28.94 -4.37
N VAL A 183 7.82 -28.40 -4.44
CA VAL A 183 8.75 -28.63 -5.54
C VAL A 183 9.52 -29.91 -5.25
N THR A 184 9.64 -30.80 -6.22
CA THR A 184 10.49 -31.99 -6.11
C THR A 184 11.56 -32.01 -7.17
N ALA A 185 12.76 -32.45 -6.82
CA ALA A 185 13.87 -32.65 -7.77
C ALA A 185 14.35 -34.08 -7.66
N ALA A 186 14.33 -34.81 -8.78
CA ALA A 186 14.70 -36.19 -8.85
C ALA A 186 15.98 -36.39 -9.69
N VAL A 187 16.86 -37.27 -9.22
CA VAL A 187 18.10 -37.63 -9.90
C VAL A 187 18.30 -39.13 -9.85
N THR A 188 18.89 -39.70 -10.91
CA THR A 188 19.29 -41.08 -10.98
C THR A 188 20.74 -41.16 -11.35
N ASN A 189 21.54 -41.89 -10.59
CA ASN A 189 22.97 -42.08 -10.92
C ASN A 189 23.17 -43.08 -12.08
N SER A 190 24.40 -43.18 -12.56
CA SER A 190 24.76 -44.02 -13.71
C SER A 190 24.50 -45.52 -13.53
N ILE A 191 24.41 -45.97 -12.27
CA ILE A 191 24.12 -47.37 -11.91
C ILE A 191 22.64 -47.61 -11.62
N GLY A 192 21.79 -46.58 -11.65
CA GLY A 192 20.35 -46.67 -11.57
C GLY A 192 19.73 -46.41 -10.20
N ASN A 193 20.51 -46.06 -9.19
CA ASN A 193 19.96 -45.61 -7.92
C ASN A 193 19.38 -44.21 -8.05
N SER A 194 18.19 -43.99 -7.51
CA SER A 194 17.49 -42.71 -7.59
C SER A 194 17.29 -42.12 -6.21
N ASN A 195 17.21 -40.80 -6.17
CA ASN A 195 16.79 -40.03 -5.00
C ASN A 195 15.98 -38.82 -5.41
N THR A 196 15.17 -38.31 -4.49
CA THR A 196 14.32 -37.15 -4.67
C THR A 196 14.42 -36.22 -3.46
N ALA A 197 14.71 -34.96 -3.70
CA ALA A 197 14.56 -33.89 -2.71
C ALA A 197 13.21 -33.20 -2.89
N SER A 198 12.70 -32.64 -1.81
CA SER A 198 11.48 -31.82 -1.82
C SER A 198 11.70 -30.52 -1.06
N HIS A 199 11.07 -29.43 -1.52
CA HIS A 199 11.12 -28.12 -0.92
C HIS A 199 9.75 -27.44 -1.08
N ASN A 200 9.26 -26.78 -0.03
CA ASN A 200 7.96 -26.12 -0.09
C ASN A 200 8.13 -24.65 -0.45
N VAL A 201 7.20 -24.13 -1.26
CA VAL A 201 7.10 -22.72 -1.59
C VAL A 201 5.65 -22.28 -1.44
N LEU A 202 5.44 -21.15 -0.77
CA LEU A 202 4.13 -20.50 -0.67
C LEU A 202 3.92 -19.60 -1.88
N VAL A 203 2.76 -19.67 -2.51
CA VAL A 203 2.30 -18.65 -3.46
C VAL A 203 1.31 -17.76 -2.72
N ASP A 204 1.72 -16.55 -2.43
CA ASP A 204 0.86 -15.49 -1.89
C ASP A 204 1.08 -14.20 -2.69
N SER A 205 0.15 -13.89 -3.56
CA SER A 205 0.14 -12.70 -4.40
C SER A 205 -1.01 -11.75 -4.07
N ALA A 206 -1.63 -11.91 -2.88
CA ALA A 206 -2.67 -11.03 -2.42
C ALA A 206 -2.08 -9.68 -1.98
N LEU A 207 -2.50 -8.59 -2.62
CA LEU A 207 -2.06 -7.27 -2.21
C LEU A 207 -2.80 -6.85 -0.94
N PRO A 208 -2.11 -6.24 0.03
CA PRO A 208 -2.77 -5.60 1.16
C PRO A 208 -3.74 -4.51 0.70
N GLY A 209 -4.90 -4.39 1.35
CA GLY A 209 -5.78 -3.25 1.17
C GLY A 209 -5.42 -2.14 2.14
N VAL A 210 -5.44 -0.87 1.69
CA VAL A 210 -5.19 0.30 2.53
C VAL A 210 -6.35 1.27 2.37
N THR A 211 -6.93 1.70 3.48
CA THR A 211 -7.94 2.76 3.52
C THR A 211 -7.44 3.92 4.36
N ILE A 212 -7.85 5.14 3.99
CA ILE A 212 -7.57 6.38 4.71
C ILE A 212 -8.90 6.97 5.17
N ASN A 213 -9.03 7.26 6.46
CA ASN A 213 -10.22 7.91 7.04
C ASN A 213 -10.30 9.38 6.63
N LEU A 214 -11.43 10.02 6.89
CA LEU A 214 -11.59 11.48 6.79
C LEU A 214 -10.45 12.17 7.54
N VAL A 215 -9.84 13.15 6.89
CA VAL A 215 -8.87 14.07 7.49
C VAL A 215 -9.63 15.32 7.93
N ALA A 216 -9.28 15.90 9.06
CA ALA A 216 -9.92 17.10 9.61
C ALA A 216 -11.46 17.02 9.73
N THR A 217 -12.05 15.83 9.71
CA THR A 217 -13.48 15.48 9.78
C THR A 217 -14.26 15.52 8.46
N ASP A 218 -13.85 16.28 7.46
CA ASP A 218 -14.56 16.53 6.21
C ASP A 218 -13.64 16.55 4.96
N ASP A 219 -12.34 16.30 5.14
CA ASP A 219 -11.29 16.39 4.12
C ASP A 219 -10.93 17.83 3.69
N ILE A 220 -11.38 18.83 4.44
CA ILE A 220 -11.00 20.21 4.26
C ILE A 220 -10.23 20.66 5.50
N ILE A 221 -9.00 21.08 5.33
CA ILE A 221 -8.18 21.65 6.40
C ILE A 221 -8.33 23.17 6.38
N ASN A 222 -9.12 23.70 7.30
CA ASN A 222 -9.34 25.16 7.44
C ASN A 222 -8.20 25.87 8.18
N ALA A 223 -8.29 27.19 8.35
CA ALA A 223 -7.26 28.00 9.00
C ALA A 223 -6.95 27.59 10.44
N ALA A 224 -7.97 27.21 11.21
CA ALA A 224 -7.81 26.77 12.59
C ALA A 224 -7.11 25.41 12.65
N GLU A 225 -7.51 24.49 11.78
CA GLU A 225 -6.98 23.14 11.69
C GLU A 225 -5.55 23.12 11.11
N ALA A 226 -5.25 24.01 10.15
CA ALA A 226 -3.88 24.20 9.65
C ALA A 226 -2.93 24.72 10.74
N GLY A 227 -3.45 25.34 11.78
CA GLY A 227 -2.71 25.83 12.94
C GLY A 227 -2.33 24.75 13.96
N VAL A 228 -2.83 23.52 13.83
CA VAL A 228 -2.58 22.40 14.72
C VAL A 228 -2.13 21.16 13.98
N ALA A 229 -1.52 20.21 14.68
CA ALA A 229 -1.14 18.94 14.05
C ALA A 229 -2.38 18.17 13.59
N GLN A 230 -2.33 17.64 12.35
CA GLN A 230 -3.40 16.84 11.78
C GLN A 230 -3.11 15.36 11.94
N THR A 231 -4.14 14.59 12.30
CA THR A 231 -4.04 13.14 12.39
C THR A 231 -4.54 12.50 11.08
N ILE A 232 -3.67 11.79 10.40
CA ILE A 232 -4.04 10.93 9.27
C ILE A 232 -4.10 9.51 9.78
N SER A 233 -5.20 8.82 9.55
CA SER A 233 -5.43 7.48 10.06
C SER A 233 -6.18 6.61 9.06
N GLY A 234 -6.19 5.29 9.31
CA GLY A 234 -6.90 4.38 8.45
C GLY A 234 -6.84 2.93 8.92
N GLN A 235 -7.19 2.04 8.01
CA GLN A 235 -7.17 0.60 8.22
C GLN A 235 -6.42 -0.10 7.09
N VAL A 236 -5.88 -1.28 7.39
CA VAL A 236 -5.28 -2.18 6.42
C VAL A 236 -5.95 -3.55 6.46
N THR A 237 -5.84 -4.28 5.36
CA THR A 237 -6.20 -5.71 5.28
C THR A 237 -5.06 -6.45 4.60
N GLY A 238 -4.79 -7.70 4.98
CA GLY A 238 -3.69 -8.48 4.40
C GLY A 238 -2.29 -7.99 4.78
N ALA A 239 -2.19 -7.17 5.83
CA ALA A 239 -0.98 -6.81 6.53
C ALA A 239 -1.07 -7.29 7.98
N GLU A 240 0.01 -7.25 8.74
CA GLU A 240 0.08 -7.76 10.10
C GLU A 240 0.39 -6.69 11.12
N ASP A 241 0.15 -7.00 12.40
CA ASP A 241 0.56 -6.16 13.53
C ASP A 241 2.08 -5.95 13.50
N GLY A 242 2.50 -4.70 13.55
CA GLY A 242 3.91 -4.33 13.47
C GLY A 242 4.42 -3.96 12.07
N ASP A 243 3.66 -4.23 11.00
CA ASP A 243 4.03 -3.78 9.66
C ASP A 243 4.11 -2.25 9.59
N THR A 244 5.05 -1.75 8.80
CA THR A 244 5.23 -0.31 8.61
C THR A 244 4.39 0.18 7.44
N ILE A 245 3.53 1.16 7.70
CA ILE A 245 2.83 1.90 6.66
C ILE A 245 3.53 3.23 6.40
N THR A 246 3.70 3.56 5.13
CA THR A 246 4.30 4.80 4.65
C THR A 246 3.23 5.72 4.09
N ILE A 247 3.15 6.94 4.60
CA ILE A 247 2.17 7.95 4.20
C ILE A 247 2.91 9.08 3.50
N THR A 248 2.41 9.53 2.36
CA THR A 248 2.96 10.66 1.60
C THR A 248 1.91 11.74 1.46
N LEU A 249 2.28 12.97 1.81
CA LEU A 249 1.46 14.16 1.66
C LEU A 249 2.33 15.32 1.21
N GLY A 250 2.01 15.93 0.07
CA GLY A 250 2.72 17.09 -0.47
C GLY A 250 4.23 16.86 -0.69
N GLY A 251 4.64 15.62 -0.95
CA GLY A 251 6.04 15.23 -1.13
C GLY A 251 6.78 14.87 0.18
N ASN A 252 6.19 15.14 1.34
CA ASN A 252 6.72 14.69 2.63
C ASN A 252 6.28 13.26 2.92
N THR A 253 7.16 12.50 3.59
CA THR A 253 6.90 11.10 3.95
C THR A 253 6.84 10.95 5.45
N TYR A 254 5.81 10.25 5.93
CA TYR A 254 5.57 9.91 7.32
C TYR A 254 5.43 8.40 7.45
N THR A 255 5.73 7.84 8.59
CA THR A 255 5.57 6.40 8.86
C THR A 255 4.75 6.18 10.11
N ALA A 256 3.96 5.12 10.07
CA ALA A 256 3.23 4.61 11.22
C ALA A 256 3.37 3.08 11.29
N THR A 257 3.05 2.50 12.44
CA THR A 257 3.02 1.05 12.62
C THR A 257 1.57 0.59 12.62
N VAL A 258 1.30 -0.50 11.93
CA VAL A 258 0.00 -1.18 11.96
C VAL A 258 -0.20 -1.79 13.34
N GLY A 259 -1.32 -1.48 13.98
CA GLY A 259 -1.68 -2.02 15.29
C GLY A 259 -2.39 -3.37 15.19
N SER A 260 -2.54 -4.05 16.32
CA SER A 260 -3.15 -5.39 16.42
C SER A 260 -4.62 -5.46 15.97
N ASN A 261 -5.30 -4.33 15.86
CA ASN A 261 -6.64 -4.18 15.29
C ASN A 261 -6.62 -3.80 13.79
N LEU A 262 -5.46 -3.86 13.15
CA LEU A 262 -5.23 -3.50 11.75
C LEU A 262 -5.54 -2.03 11.43
N THR A 263 -5.47 -1.15 12.43
CA THR A 263 -5.55 0.30 12.25
C THR A 263 -4.16 0.93 12.33
N TRP A 264 -4.04 2.12 11.75
CA TRP A 264 -2.84 2.92 11.80
C TRP A 264 -3.17 4.39 11.95
N SER A 265 -2.25 5.16 12.50
CA SER A 265 -2.36 6.62 12.56
C SER A 265 -1.00 7.28 12.61
N VAL A 266 -0.91 8.47 12.04
CA VAL A 266 0.26 9.33 12.10
C VAL A 266 -0.16 10.77 12.36
N SER A 267 0.63 11.50 13.12
CA SER A 267 0.45 12.93 13.34
C SER A 267 1.34 13.70 12.36
N VAL A 268 0.73 14.56 11.54
CA VAL A 268 1.41 15.50 10.65
C VAL A 268 1.53 16.84 11.36
N PRO A 269 2.73 17.39 11.60
CA PRO A 269 2.92 18.64 12.30
C PRO A 269 2.24 19.83 11.60
N ALA A 270 1.71 20.80 12.36
CA ALA A 270 1.12 22.01 11.82
C ALA A 270 2.05 22.77 10.86
N ALA A 271 3.34 22.81 11.17
CA ALA A 271 4.32 23.47 10.30
C ALA A 271 4.40 22.84 8.89
N ASP A 272 4.25 21.51 8.81
CA ASP A 272 4.27 20.80 7.53
C ASP A 272 2.98 21.08 6.75
N ILE A 273 1.82 21.09 7.43
CA ILE A 273 0.53 21.46 6.83
C ILE A 273 0.58 22.88 6.27
N GLN A 274 1.06 23.85 7.06
CA GLN A 274 1.19 25.26 6.64
C GLN A 274 2.14 25.44 5.47
N ALA A 275 3.21 24.65 5.38
CA ALA A 275 4.18 24.69 4.29
C ALA A 275 3.61 24.20 2.94
N LEU A 276 2.53 23.40 2.97
CA LEU A 276 1.87 22.91 1.76
C LEU A 276 1.09 24.04 1.04
N GLY A 277 0.62 25.04 1.81
CA GLY A 277 -0.23 26.11 1.27
C GLY A 277 -1.63 25.63 0.89
N ASN A 278 -2.47 26.57 0.43
CA ASN A 278 -3.85 26.26 0.04
C ASN A 278 -3.91 25.51 -1.30
N GLY A 279 -4.85 24.59 -1.44
CA GLY A 279 -5.14 23.84 -2.66
C GLY A 279 -5.51 22.39 -2.42
N ASP A 280 -5.83 21.70 -3.50
CA ASP A 280 -6.16 20.27 -3.50
C ASP A 280 -4.89 19.42 -3.45
N LEU A 281 -4.89 18.42 -2.60
CA LEU A 281 -3.78 17.49 -2.35
C LEU A 281 -4.30 16.08 -2.25
N THR A 282 -3.46 15.11 -2.58
CA THR A 282 -3.75 13.70 -2.38
C THR A 282 -2.85 13.15 -1.27
N VAL A 283 -3.45 12.60 -0.24
CA VAL A 283 -2.78 11.73 0.72
C VAL A 283 -2.66 10.35 0.12
N SER A 284 -1.48 9.77 0.09
CA SER A 284 -1.28 8.37 -0.27
C SER A 284 -0.68 7.59 0.90
N ALA A 285 -1.12 6.36 1.07
CA ALA A 285 -0.59 5.46 2.09
C ALA A 285 -0.31 4.09 1.47
N SER A 286 0.81 3.47 1.84
CA SER A 286 1.22 2.17 1.32
C SER A 286 1.82 1.30 2.42
N VAL A 287 1.57 -0.01 2.35
CA VAL A 287 2.12 -1.01 3.25
C VAL A 287 2.65 -2.19 2.44
N THR A 288 3.78 -2.73 2.86
CA THR A 288 4.32 -3.99 2.34
C THR A 288 4.20 -5.03 3.44
N ASN A 289 3.51 -6.14 3.18
CA ASN A 289 3.36 -7.23 4.15
C ASN A 289 4.61 -8.11 4.21
N GLN A 290 4.64 -9.09 5.12
CA GLN A 290 5.78 -9.98 5.33
C GLN A 290 6.10 -10.86 4.12
N ASN A 291 5.14 -11.09 3.23
CA ASN A 291 5.32 -11.84 1.97
C ASN A 291 5.81 -10.95 0.81
N GLY A 292 6.19 -9.69 1.07
CA GLY A 292 6.70 -8.77 0.05
C GLY A 292 5.63 -8.16 -0.87
N ASN A 293 4.33 -8.36 -0.59
CA ASN A 293 3.26 -7.74 -1.36
C ASN A 293 3.00 -6.32 -0.88
N THR A 294 2.99 -5.35 -1.79
CA THR A 294 2.72 -3.94 -1.50
C THR A 294 1.33 -3.55 -1.95
N GLY A 295 0.55 -2.99 -1.04
CA GLY A 295 -0.74 -2.38 -1.31
C GLY A 295 -0.75 -0.88 -0.98
N SER A 296 -1.65 -0.12 -1.61
CA SER A 296 -1.76 1.31 -1.39
C SER A 296 -3.21 1.79 -1.45
N GLY A 297 -3.45 2.94 -0.83
CA GLY A 297 -4.71 3.67 -0.89
C GLY A 297 -4.45 5.16 -0.97
N THR A 298 -5.41 5.91 -1.48
CA THR A 298 -5.33 7.37 -1.61
C THR A 298 -6.59 8.04 -1.06
N ARG A 299 -6.44 9.30 -0.66
CA ARG A 299 -7.54 10.18 -0.27
C ARG A 299 -7.23 11.60 -0.69
N ASP A 300 -8.17 12.25 -1.37
CA ASP A 300 -8.05 13.66 -1.73
C ASP A 300 -8.53 14.51 -0.55
N ILE A 301 -7.79 15.59 -0.29
CA ILE A 301 -8.06 16.60 0.72
C ILE A 301 -7.85 17.98 0.12
N THR A 302 -8.46 18.99 0.72
CA THR A 302 -8.24 20.39 0.35
C THR A 302 -7.69 21.15 1.56
N ILE A 303 -6.68 21.98 1.38
CA ILE A 303 -6.29 22.97 2.37
C ILE A 303 -6.88 24.32 1.93
N ASP A 304 -7.76 24.89 2.74
CA ASP A 304 -8.29 26.24 2.57
C ASP A 304 -8.21 27.01 3.89
N ALA A 305 -7.05 27.60 4.12
CA ALA A 305 -6.76 28.41 5.28
C ALA A 305 -6.97 29.90 5.02
N ASN A 306 -7.65 30.27 3.91
CA ASN A 306 -8.01 31.66 3.64
C ASN A 306 -9.08 32.13 4.63
N LEU A 307 -8.78 33.22 5.33
CA LEU A 307 -9.79 33.87 6.19
C LEU A 307 -10.67 34.76 5.31
N PRO A 308 -12.00 34.58 5.37
CA PRO A 308 -12.93 35.46 4.66
C PRO A 308 -12.90 36.88 5.24
N GLY A 309 -13.23 37.86 4.39
CA GLY A 309 -13.38 39.26 4.79
C GLY A 309 -14.84 39.70 4.79
N LEU A 310 -15.20 40.60 5.72
CA LEU A 310 -16.49 41.29 5.73
C LEU A 310 -16.28 42.81 5.79
N ARG A 311 -17.19 43.55 5.18
CA ARG A 311 -17.27 44.99 5.27
C ARG A 311 -18.72 45.42 5.31
N VAL A 312 -19.05 46.39 6.18
CA VAL A 312 -20.32 47.11 6.19
C VAL A 312 -20.12 48.44 5.47
N ASP A 313 -21.01 48.84 4.57
CA ASP A 313 -21.05 50.14 3.99
C ASP A 313 -21.61 51.17 4.95
N THR A 314 -21.41 52.45 4.64
CA THR A 314 -21.96 53.59 5.41
C THR A 314 -23.48 53.42 5.60
N VAL A 315 -23.91 53.39 6.82
CA VAL A 315 -25.34 53.28 7.20
C VAL A 315 -25.97 54.69 7.21
N ALA A 316 -27.21 54.79 6.78
CA ALA A 316 -27.99 56.04 6.73
C ALA A 316 -27.30 57.17 5.90
N GLY A 317 -26.18 56.83 5.19
CA GLY A 317 -25.44 57.78 4.35
C GLY A 317 -24.21 58.39 5.02
N ASP A 318 -24.10 58.43 6.32
CA ASP A 318 -23.03 59.06 7.10
C ASP A 318 -22.69 58.38 8.42
N ASP A 319 -23.19 57.14 8.66
CA ASP A 319 -23.10 56.39 9.92
C ASP A 319 -23.73 57.07 11.13
N VAL A 320 -24.64 58.04 10.88
CA VAL A 320 -25.43 58.71 11.90
C VAL A 320 -26.91 58.49 11.61
N VAL A 321 -27.64 57.89 12.53
CA VAL A 321 -29.10 57.75 12.45
C VAL A 321 -29.73 58.90 13.23
N ASN A 322 -30.19 59.91 12.50
CA ASN A 322 -30.83 61.08 13.07
C ASN A 322 -32.29 60.82 13.48
N ILE A 323 -32.96 61.82 14.10
CA ILE A 323 -34.35 61.72 14.64
C ILE A 323 -35.37 61.35 13.55
N ILE A 324 -35.12 61.66 12.27
CA ILE A 324 -36.05 61.37 11.18
C ILE A 324 -35.82 59.92 10.73
N GLU A 325 -34.58 59.52 10.55
CA GLU A 325 -34.18 58.21 10.09
C GLU A 325 -34.47 57.13 11.16
N HIS A 326 -34.40 57.51 12.44
CA HIS A 326 -34.72 56.64 13.55
C HIS A 326 -36.17 56.08 13.51
N GLY A 327 -37.06 56.78 12.83
CA GLY A 327 -38.43 56.35 12.59
C GLY A 327 -38.66 55.60 11.27
N GLN A 328 -37.60 55.34 10.47
CA GLN A 328 -37.70 54.75 9.15
C GLN A 328 -37.04 53.36 9.11
N ALA A 329 -37.44 52.52 8.15
CA ALA A 329 -36.74 51.33 7.84
C ALA A 329 -35.39 51.65 7.18
N LEU A 330 -34.33 50.95 7.58
CA LEU A 330 -33.00 51.12 7.02
C LEU A 330 -32.61 49.87 6.22
N VAL A 331 -31.81 50.09 5.17
CA VAL A 331 -31.14 49.00 4.45
C VAL A 331 -29.67 49.07 4.78
N ILE A 332 -29.15 48.01 5.35
CA ILE A 332 -27.70 47.87 5.63
C ILE A 332 -27.11 47.01 4.54
N THR A 333 -26.06 47.51 3.92
CA THR A 333 -25.35 46.89 2.83
C THR A 333 -23.90 46.63 3.22
N GLY A 334 -23.25 45.75 2.47
CA GLY A 334 -21.85 45.48 2.63
C GLY A 334 -21.31 44.51 1.58
N SER A 335 -20.07 44.14 1.77
CA SER A 335 -19.40 43.20 0.88
C SER A 335 -18.63 42.15 1.68
N SER A 336 -18.38 41.03 1.06
CA SER A 336 -17.54 39.96 1.56
C SER A 336 -16.49 39.57 0.52
N SER A 337 -15.37 39.04 0.99
CA SER A 337 -14.41 38.26 0.21
C SER A 337 -14.32 36.86 0.75
N ASP A 338 -14.10 35.88 -0.13
CA ASP A 338 -13.95 34.47 0.21
C ASP A 338 -15.17 33.83 0.93
N LEU A 339 -16.34 34.47 0.87
CA LEU A 339 -17.63 33.88 1.16
C LEU A 339 -18.32 33.47 -0.16
N ALA A 340 -18.74 32.22 -0.25
CA ALA A 340 -19.42 31.72 -1.45
C ALA A 340 -20.77 32.44 -1.66
N ALA A 341 -21.17 32.63 -2.92
CA ALA A 341 -22.51 33.11 -3.24
C ALA A 341 -23.57 32.16 -2.64
N GLY A 342 -24.54 32.73 -1.93
CA GLY A 342 -25.55 31.99 -1.18
C GLY A 342 -25.20 31.71 0.28
N SER A 343 -23.95 31.94 0.71
CA SER A 343 -23.57 31.89 2.13
C SER A 343 -24.34 32.95 2.93
N ASN A 344 -24.61 32.67 4.20
CA ASN A 344 -25.31 33.58 5.09
C ASN A 344 -24.33 34.55 5.78
N VAL A 345 -24.65 35.83 5.74
CA VAL A 345 -24.09 36.86 6.63
C VAL A 345 -25.14 37.17 7.69
N THR A 346 -24.77 37.04 8.95
CA THR A 346 -25.62 37.28 10.09
C THR A 346 -25.28 38.61 10.76
N LEU A 347 -26.25 39.51 10.89
CA LEU A 347 -26.10 40.79 11.58
C LEU A 347 -26.84 40.74 12.92
N THR A 348 -26.17 41.18 13.96
CA THR A 348 -26.81 41.40 15.28
C THR A 348 -26.74 42.88 15.63
N ILE A 349 -27.91 43.49 15.80
CA ILE A 349 -28.05 44.94 16.07
C ILE A 349 -29.04 45.09 17.23
N ASN A 350 -28.61 45.74 18.30
CA ASN A 350 -29.47 45.98 19.49
C ASN A 350 -30.22 44.71 19.95
N GLY A 351 -29.53 43.52 19.87
CA GLY A 351 -30.08 42.24 20.28
C GLY A 351 -31.01 41.54 19.26
N GLN A 352 -31.30 42.17 18.12
CA GLN A 352 -32.07 41.56 17.02
C GLN A 352 -31.10 40.94 15.99
N THR A 353 -31.48 39.84 15.39
CA THR A 353 -30.69 39.12 14.42
C THR A 353 -31.33 39.20 13.03
N TYR A 354 -30.52 39.52 12.02
CA TYR A 354 -30.91 39.59 10.61
C TYR A 354 -29.96 38.73 9.80
N VAL A 355 -30.45 38.13 8.72
CA VAL A 355 -29.66 37.29 7.85
C VAL A 355 -29.77 37.79 6.42
N ALA A 356 -28.63 37.93 5.75
CA ALA A 356 -28.53 38.24 4.34
C ALA A 356 -27.79 37.12 3.63
N ALA A 357 -28.13 36.84 2.36
CA ALA A 357 -27.35 35.97 1.51
C ALA A 357 -26.32 36.79 0.75
N VAL A 358 -25.10 36.23 0.62
CA VAL A 358 -24.05 36.80 -0.22
C VAL A 358 -24.41 36.59 -1.71
N LEU A 359 -24.34 37.64 -2.49
CA LEU A 359 -24.59 37.58 -3.94
C LEU A 359 -23.34 37.12 -4.71
N ALA A 360 -23.50 36.89 -6.01
CA ALA A 360 -22.40 36.42 -6.86
C ALA A 360 -21.21 37.42 -7.01
N ASP A 361 -21.44 38.70 -6.74
CA ASP A 361 -20.42 39.74 -6.72
C ASP A 361 -19.79 39.99 -5.34
N GLY A 362 -20.17 39.13 -4.32
CA GLY A 362 -19.71 39.26 -2.96
C GLY A 362 -20.49 40.29 -2.13
N SER A 363 -21.44 41.05 -2.71
CA SER A 363 -22.25 41.98 -1.97
C SER A 363 -23.34 41.30 -1.18
N TRP A 364 -23.83 41.98 -0.13
CA TRP A 364 -24.96 41.52 0.69
C TRP A 364 -25.80 42.72 1.16
N SER A 365 -27.06 42.50 1.44
CA SER A 365 -27.94 43.53 1.94
C SER A 365 -29.02 42.95 2.85
N VAL A 366 -29.43 43.73 3.87
CA VAL A 366 -30.52 43.36 4.78
C VAL A 366 -31.36 44.60 5.11
N GLY A 367 -32.66 44.39 5.10
CA GLY A 367 -33.62 45.42 5.57
C GLY A 367 -33.83 45.33 7.07
N VAL A 368 -33.69 46.45 7.80
CA VAL A 368 -34.01 46.57 9.21
C VAL A 368 -35.36 47.31 9.31
N PRO A 369 -36.39 46.69 9.86
CA PRO A 369 -37.71 47.33 9.98
C PRO A 369 -37.69 48.60 10.84
N ALA A 370 -38.53 49.57 10.53
CA ALA A 370 -38.64 50.85 11.27
C ALA A 370 -38.90 50.66 12.78
N VAL A 371 -39.66 49.64 13.14
CA VAL A 371 -39.93 49.32 14.55
C VAL A 371 -38.66 48.94 15.32
N ASP A 372 -37.71 48.23 14.65
CA ASP A 372 -36.47 47.83 15.28
C ASP A 372 -35.47 49.00 15.33
N VAL A 373 -35.41 49.86 14.24
CA VAL A 373 -34.59 51.05 14.22
C VAL A 373 -35.04 52.00 15.33
N SER A 374 -36.38 52.19 15.54
CA SER A 374 -36.92 53.00 16.58
C SER A 374 -36.64 52.51 18.02
N ALA A 375 -36.21 51.29 18.15
CA ALA A 375 -35.79 50.71 19.43
C ALA A 375 -34.29 50.92 19.72
N TRP A 376 -33.53 51.50 18.80
CA TRP A 376 -32.10 51.79 19.02
C TRP A 376 -31.95 52.92 20.04
N PRO A 377 -31.11 52.76 21.08
CA PRO A 377 -30.89 53.78 22.05
C PRO A 377 -30.03 54.91 21.46
N ALA A 378 -30.21 56.15 21.94
CA ALA A 378 -29.32 57.26 21.64
C ALA A 378 -27.88 56.94 22.05
N GLY A 379 -26.92 57.29 21.22
CA GLY A 379 -25.50 56.99 21.37
C GLY A 379 -25.03 55.94 20.37
N THR A 380 -23.92 55.31 20.64
CA THR A 380 -23.32 54.32 19.70
C THR A 380 -24.06 53.01 19.74
N VAL A 381 -24.59 52.56 18.61
CA VAL A 381 -25.16 51.22 18.39
C VAL A 381 -24.18 50.45 17.49
N ASN A 382 -23.79 49.27 17.95
CA ASN A 382 -22.88 48.40 17.24
C ASN A 382 -23.63 47.40 16.35
N ILE A 383 -23.26 47.34 15.07
CA ILE A 383 -23.71 46.31 14.15
C ILE A 383 -22.65 45.22 14.16
N ALA A 384 -22.90 44.12 14.85
CA ALA A 384 -22.01 42.94 14.77
C ALA A 384 -22.42 42.12 13.57
N VAL A 385 -21.43 41.82 12.70
CA VAL A 385 -21.62 41.05 11.46
C VAL A 385 -20.71 39.83 11.48
N SER A 386 -21.26 38.65 11.18
CA SER A 386 -20.50 37.41 11.14
C SER A 386 -20.89 36.58 9.91
N GLY A 387 -19.98 35.74 9.48
CA GLY A 387 -20.15 34.79 8.39
C GLY A 387 -19.12 33.70 8.50
N GLU A 388 -19.20 32.70 7.62
CA GLU A 388 -18.32 31.54 7.58
C GLU A 388 -18.14 31.11 6.13
N SER A 389 -16.91 30.76 5.74
CA SER A 389 -16.62 30.24 4.40
C SER A 389 -17.11 28.79 4.24
N SER A 390 -17.04 28.26 3.02
CA SER A 390 -17.33 26.84 2.74
C SER A 390 -16.34 25.87 3.41
N ALA A 391 -15.19 26.36 3.80
CA ALA A 391 -14.18 25.64 4.56
C ALA A 391 -14.30 25.84 6.07
N GLU A 392 -15.44 26.38 6.54
CA GLU A 392 -15.71 26.67 7.97
C GLU A 392 -14.74 27.67 8.61
N ASN A 393 -14.11 28.55 7.79
CA ASN A 393 -13.33 29.65 8.31
C ASN A 393 -14.27 30.79 8.74
N PRO A 394 -14.31 31.15 10.04
CA PRO A 394 -15.22 32.18 10.54
C PRO A 394 -14.67 33.58 10.29
N VAL A 395 -15.58 34.55 10.12
CA VAL A 395 -15.25 35.98 10.11
C VAL A 395 -16.27 36.73 10.93
N SER A 396 -15.81 37.73 11.66
CA SER A 396 -16.70 38.66 12.40
C SER A 396 -16.10 40.06 12.44
N ILE A 397 -16.97 41.07 12.29
CA ILE A 397 -16.61 42.47 12.40
C ILE A 397 -17.65 43.19 13.20
N THR A 398 -17.32 44.39 13.67
CA THR A 398 -18.28 45.31 14.33
C THR A 398 -18.20 46.65 13.65
N HIS A 399 -19.35 47.21 13.24
CA HIS A 399 -19.48 48.52 12.63
C HIS A 399 -20.30 49.44 13.56
N PRO A 400 -19.70 50.51 14.09
CA PRO A 400 -20.43 51.44 14.96
C PRO A 400 -21.26 52.41 14.15
N VAL A 401 -22.48 52.67 14.59
CA VAL A 401 -23.40 53.69 14.08
C VAL A 401 -23.81 54.59 15.24
N MET A 402 -23.77 55.92 15.05
CA MET A 402 -24.23 56.88 16.05
C MET A 402 -25.73 57.07 15.88
N VAL A 403 -26.48 57.03 16.96
CA VAL A 403 -27.88 57.41 17.00
C VAL A 403 -27.98 58.74 17.71
N ASP A 404 -28.25 59.80 16.95
CA ASP A 404 -28.43 61.15 17.49
C ASP A 404 -29.90 61.58 17.40
N LEU A 405 -30.58 61.55 18.52
CA LEU A 405 -32.00 61.93 18.65
C LEU A 405 -32.15 63.36 19.16
N THR A 406 -31.09 64.16 19.25
CA THR A 406 -31.13 65.49 19.74
C THR A 406 -31.66 66.42 18.63
N PRO A 407 -32.84 67.06 18.83
CA PRO A 407 -33.40 67.93 17.80
C PRO A 407 -32.53 69.17 17.61
N ALA A 408 -32.30 69.55 16.36
CA ALA A 408 -31.71 70.84 16.03
C ALA A 408 -32.69 71.97 16.42
N ALA A 409 -32.17 73.03 16.96
CA ALA A 409 -32.98 74.23 17.25
C ALA A 409 -32.32 75.46 16.61
N ILE A 410 -33.15 76.44 16.24
CA ILE A 410 -32.73 77.65 15.63
C ILE A 410 -33.53 78.86 16.26
N THR A 411 -32.82 79.95 16.45
CA THR A 411 -33.40 81.22 16.88
C THR A 411 -33.09 82.31 15.88
N ILE A 412 -33.89 83.36 15.84
CA ILE A 412 -33.59 84.55 15.08
C ILE A 412 -33.52 85.70 16.11
N ASN A 413 -32.45 86.42 16.03
CA ASN A 413 -32.23 87.59 16.87
C ASN A 413 -33.17 88.75 16.47
N THR A 414 -33.33 89.69 17.34
CA THR A 414 -34.07 90.98 17.09
C THR A 414 -33.54 91.63 15.82
N ILE A 415 -34.44 91.89 14.90
CA ILE A 415 -34.16 92.57 13.61
C ILE A 415 -34.26 94.07 13.79
N ALA A 416 -33.34 94.81 13.18
CA ALA A 416 -33.36 96.30 13.24
C ALA A 416 -33.32 96.87 14.66
N THR A 417 -32.79 96.05 15.65
CA THR A 417 -32.69 96.41 17.08
C THR A 417 -33.94 96.34 17.88
N ASP A 418 -35.13 96.41 17.32
CA ASP A 418 -36.40 96.49 17.99
C ASP A 418 -37.55 95.75 17.27
N ASP A 419 -37.25 94.97 16.24
CA ASP A 419 -38.19 94.21 15.39
C ASP A 419 -39.12 95.19 14.55
N VAL A 420 -38.76 96.51 14.45
CA VAL A 420 -39.49 97.49 13.66
C VAL A 420 -38.57 98.06 12.61
N ILE A 421 -38.85 97.89 11.36
CA ILE A 421 -38.11 98.48 10.28
C ILE A 421 -38.65 99.90 9.95
N ASN A 422 -38.02 100.94 10.44
CA ASN A 422 -38.40 102.33 10.22
C ASN A 422 -37.93 102.86 8.85
N ALA A 423 -38.30 104.11 8.55
CA ALA A 423 -38.00 104.70 7.23
C ALA A 423 -36.47 104.78 6.89
N ALA A 424 -35.65 105.00 7.90
CA ALA A 424 -34.19 105.05 7.72
C ALA A 424 -33.58 103.64 7.45
N GLU A 425 -34.04 102.66 8.17
CA GLU A 425 -33.60 101.26 8.11
C GLU A 425 -34.10 100.61 6.83
N LYS A 426 -35.25 100.94 6.32
CA LYS A 426 -35.81 100.46 5.06
C LYS A 426 -34.91 100.79 3.85
N GLY A 427 -34.06 101.75 3.97
CA GLY A 427 -33.13 102.17 2.94
C GLY A 427 -31.72 101.63 3.14
N ALA A 428 -31.42 100.84 4.13
CA ALA A 428 -30.15 100.33 4.48
C ALA A 428 -30.16 98.77 4.42
N ASP A 429 -28.99 98.19 4.36
CA ASP A 429 -28.83 96.71 4.46
C ASP A 429 -29.20 96.27 5.89
N LEU A 430 -30.06 95.24 6.02
CA LEU A 430 -30.43 94.62 7.27
C LEU A 430 -29.58 93.35 7.42
N THR A 431 -29.03 93.15 8.61
CA THR A 431 -28.41 91.91 9.03
C THR A 431 -29.44 91.02 9.73
N LEU A 432 -29.66 89.88 9.19
CA LEU A 432 -30.40 88.78 9.87
C LEU A 432 -29.38 87.90 10.51
N SER A 433 -29.61 87.59 11.81
CA SER A 433 -28.68 86.70 12.56
C SER A 433 -29.49 85.89 13.59
N GLY A 434 -28.87 84.93 14.12
CA GLY A 434 -29.47 84.08 15.14
C GLY A 434 -28.48 83.07 15.73
N THR A 435 -28.98 82.08 16.41
CA THR A 435 -28.19 80.98 16.92
C THR A 435 -28.82 79.64 16.55
N THR A 436 -28.02 78.65 16.44
CA THR A 436 -28.44 77.25 16.35
C THR A 436 -27.90 76.46 17.54
N THR A 437 -28.58 75.39 17.90
CA THR A 437 -28.09 74.34 18.81
C THR A 437 -28.21 72.99 18.11
N ASN A 438 -27.24 72.11 18.29
CA ASN A 438 -27.17 70.79 17.64
C ASN A 438 -27.17 70.87 16.12
N VAL A 439 -26.47 71.87 15.58
CA VAL A 439 -26.20 72.06 14.14
C VAL A 439 -24.70 72.23 13.97
N GLU A 440 -24.11 71.40 13.11
CA GLU A 440 -22.67 71.42 12.88
C GLU A 440 -22.20 72.75 12.24
N PRO A 441 -21.04 73.26 12.63
CA PRO A 441 -20.42 74.42 11.96
C PRO A 441 -20.29 74.19 10.44
N GLY A 442 -20.61 75.25 9.66
CA GLY A 442 -20.57 75.18 8.20
C GLY A 442 -21.88 74.76 7.54
N GLN A 443 -22.86 74.25 8.31
CA GLN A 443 -24.20 73.97 7.81
C GLN A 443 -24.92 75.26 7.41
N THR A 444 -25.82 75.14 6.45
CA THR A 444 -26.52 76.32 5.89
C THR A 444 -27.85 76.55 6.58
N VAL A 445 -28.01 77.74 7.16
CA VAL A 445 -29.28 78.28 7.58
C VAL A 445 -29.91 79.07 6.43
N THR A 446 -31.15 78.75 6.08
CA THR A 446 -31.95 79.48 5.11
C THR A 446 -33.02 80.29 5.82
N VAL A 447 -32.98 81.64 5.63
CA VAL A 447 -33.98 82.54 6.19
C VAL A 447 -34.82 83.09 5.01
N THR A 448 -36.14 82.93 5.13
CA THR A 448 -37.07 83.53 4.13
C THR A 448 -37.62 84.81 4.70
N PHE A 449 -37.29 85.91 4.06
CA PHE A 449 -37.79 87.21 4.44
C PHE A 449 -38.30 87.97 3.19
N GLY A 450 -39.56 88.51 3.30
CA GLY A 450 -40.18 89.21 2.19
C GLY A 450 -40.34 88.38 0.92
N GLY A 451 -40.45 87.06 1.00
CA GLY A 451 -40.57 86.14 -0.15
C GLY A 451 -39.28 85.83 -0.85
N LYS A 452 -38.11 86.24 -0.31
CA LYS A 452 -36.77 85.91 -0.79
C LYS A 452 -35.99 85.11 0.19
N ASN A 453 -35.20 84.13 -0.29
CA ASN A 453 -34.34 83.31 0.55
C ASN A 453 -32.94 83.89 0.67
N TYR A 454 -32.42 83.93 1.89
CA TYR A 454 -31.07 84.34 2.24
C TYR A 454 -30.40 83.13 2.97
N THR A 455 -29.13 82.94 2.72
CA THR A 455 -28.41 81.87 3.35
C THR A 455 -27.24 82.39 4.18
N ALA A 456 -27.01 81.76 5.31
CA ALA A 456 -25.85 81.99 6.17
C ALA A 456 -25.27 80.63 6.61
N SER A 457 -23.95 80.56 6.86
CA SER A 457 -23.33 79.37 7.44
C SER A 457 -23.32 79.48 8.96
N VAL A 458 -23.53 78.36 9.60
CA VAL A 458 -23.40 78.21 11.05
C VAL A 458 -21.92 78.31 11.43
N ALA A 459 -21.59 79.21 12.36
CA ALA A 459 -20.24 79.35 12.92
C ALA A 459 -19.96 78.32 13.97
N SER A 460 -18.69 78.18 14.42
CA SER A 460 -18.24 77.20 15.43
C SER A 460 -18.87 77.39 16.79
N ASP A 461 -19.41 78.55 17.10
CA ASP A 461 -20.15 78.86 18.33
C ASP A 461 -21.67 78.69 18.19
N GLY A 462 -22.14 78.19 17.06
CA GLY A 462 -23.57 78.02 16.75
C GLY A 462 -24.26 79.29 16.24
N SER A 463 -23.61 80.42 16.11
CA SER A 463 -24.18 81.62 15.51
C SER A 463 -24.26 81.57 13.99
N TRP A 464 -25.23 82.28 13.43
CA TRP A 464 -25.38 82.42 11.98
C TRP A 464 -25.79 83.83 11.61
#